data_34ed96a7c00bc6f357f8dc0f1983aa53
#
_entry.id   34ed96a7c00bc6f357f8dc0f1983aa53
#
_cell.length_a   1.000
_cell.length_b   1.000
_cell.length_c   1.000
_cell.angle_alpha   90.00
_cell.angle_beta   90.00
_cell.angle_gamma   90.00
#
_symmetry.space_group_name_H-M   'P 1'
#
loop_
_entity.id
_entity.type
_entity.pdbx_description
1 polymer ?
#
loop_
_entity_poly.entity_id
_entity_poly.type
_entity_poly.pdbx_seq_one_letter_code
_entity_poly.pdbx_strand_id
1 'polypeptide(L)'
;MLIPSFYYGWVITGCAFFVLFFTYGVQYSFGVFVPPMVDELGWDRASLGGAFSLYSIIYTMFTVVSGKLTDSHGPRRIIAVGGVLLATGLIATSQLSSQWQLFFWYGIVAALGMSTAYIPCNMTVVKWFRRKRGLALGIAASGASIGILLIPILSTFLIER
;
A
#
# COMPACT_ATOMS: atom_id res chain seq x y z
N MET A 1 16.24 -34.64 -6.89
CA MET A 1 16.88 -33.37 -7.22
C MET A 1 16.24 -32.31 -6.33
N LEU A 2 16.85 -32.03 -5.16
CA LEU A 2 16.32 -31.09 -4.16
C LEU A 2 16.67 -29.67 -4.61
N ILE A 3 15.77 -29.02 -5.33
CA ILE A 3 15.84 -27.56 -5.53
C ILE A 3 15.67 -26.98 -4.10
N PRO A 4 16.63 -26.22 -3.59
CA PRO A 4 16.56 -25.76 -2.21
C PRO A 4 15.36 -24.83 -2.07
N SER A 5 14.31 -25.30 -1.38
CA SER A 5 13.12 -24.54 -0.99
C SER A 5 13.46 -23.22 -0.26
N PHE A 6 14.70 -23.13 0.20
CA PHE A 6 15.32 -21.99 0.85
C PHE A 6 15.50 -20.78 -0.11
N TYR A 7 15.91 -21.00 -1.36
CA TYR A 7 16.14 -19.91 -2.34
C TYR A 7 14.85 -19.22 -2.76
N TYR A 8 13.80 -19.98 -3.04
CA TYR A 8 12.52 -19.44 -3.50
C TYR A 8 11.77 -18.67 -2.39
N GLY A 9 11.86 -19.11 -1.14
CA GLY A 9 11.30 -18.38 0.00
C GLY A 9 11.92 -16.98 0.16
N TRP A 10 13.23 -16.82 -0.06
CA TRP A 10 13.87 -15.51 0.00
C TRP A 10 13.49 -14.59 -1.16
N VAL A 11 13.25 -15.14 -2.35
CA VAL A 11 12.70 -14.37 -3.48
C VAL A 11 11.31 -13.84 -3.13
N ILE A 12 10.46 -14.68 -2.54
CA ILE A 12 9.12 -14.26 -2.09
C ILE A 12 9.21 -13.16 -1.01
N THR A 13 10.15 -13.29 -0.07
CA THR A 13 10.38 -12.26 0.96
C THR A 13 10.83 -10.94 0.32
N GLY A 14 11.72 -10.99 -0.67
CA GLY A 14 12.13 -9.82 -1.43
C GLY A 14 10.96 -9.16 -2.19
N CYS A 15 10.13 -9.96 -2.85
CA CYS A 15 8.92 -9.45 -3.50
C CYS A 15 7.95 -8.79 -2.49
N ALA A 16 7.74 -9.44 -1.34
CA ALA A 16 6.90 -8.88 -0.28
C ALA A 16 7.47 -7.57 0.28
N PHE A 17 8.80 -7.49 0.45
CA PHE A 17 9.49 -6.27 0.84
C PHE A 17 9.19 -5.12 -0.13
N PHE A 18 9.36 -5.33 -1.44
CA PHE A 18 9.10 -4.28 -2.44
C PHE A 18 7.62 -3.90 -2.52
N VAL A 19 6.71 -4.86 -2.45
CA VAL A 19 5.26 -4.55 -2.40
C VAL A 19 4.94 -3.67 -1.20
N LEU A 20 5.42 -4.02 -0.01
CA LEU A 20 5.19 -3.23 1.19
C LEU A 20 5.91 -1.88 1.14
N PHE A 21 7.12 -1.81 0.58
CA PHE A 21 7.88 -0.58 0.37
C PHE A 21 7.07 0.44 -0.44
N PHE A 22 6.60 0.04 -1.62
CA PHE A 22 5.86 0.96 -2.50
C PHE A 22 4.49 1.30 -1.96
N THR A 23 3.73 0.32 -1.45
CA THR A 23 2.36 0.58 -0.97
C THR A 23 2.35 1.50 0.24
N TYR A 24 3.17 1.24 1.24
CA TYR A 24 3.24 2.09 2.43
C TYR A 24 3.90 3.43 2.16
N GLY A 25 4.94 3.46 1.34
CA GLY A 25 5.59 4.70 0.94
C GLY A 25 4.63 5.67 0.25
N VAL A 26 3.85 5.17 -0.70
CA VAL A 26 2.82 5.97 -1.40
C VAL A 26 1.73 6.43 -0.43
N GLN A 27 1.26 5.58 0.46
CA GLN A 27 0.26 5.95 1.47
C GLN A 27 0.71 7.15 2.31
N TYR A 28 1.94 7.10 2.82
CA TYR A 28 2.46 8.16 3.69
C TYR A 28 2.94 9.40 2.94
N SER A 29 3.14 9.32 1.62
CA SER A 29 3.41 10.48 0.77
C SER A 29 2.19 11.40 0.63
N PHE A 30 0.97 10.96 0.94
CA PHE A 30 -0.23 11.81 0.88
C PHE A 30 -0.05 13.12 1.65
N GLY A 31 0.60 13.07 2.83
CA GLY A 31 0.89 14.27 3.63
C GLY A 31 1.75 15.32 2.92
N VAL A 32 2.63 14.90 2.01
CA VAL A 32 3.49 15.78 1.20
C VAL A 32 2.68 16.53 0.14
N PHE A 33 1.61 15.92 -0.37
CA PHE A 33 0.74 16.54 -1.38
C PHE A 33 -0.33 17.48 -0.80
N VAL A 34 -0.55 17.45 0.52
CA VAL A 34 -1.56 18.31 1.17
C VAL A 34 -1.26 19.81 0.97
N PRO A 35 -0.04 20.34 1.23
CA PRO A 35 0.25 21.75 1.02
C PRO A 35 0.02 22.23 -0.43
N PRO A 36 0.56 21.57 -1.48
CA PRO A 36 0.28 21.94 -2.87
C PRO A 36 -1.22 21.92 -3.21
N MET A 37 -1.99 20.94 -2.71
CA MET A 37 -3.42 20.89 -2.96
C MET A 37 -4.19 22.05 -2.31
N VAL A 38 -3.74 22.52 -1.14
CA VAL A 38 -4.33 23.70 -0.48
C VAL A 38 -3.98 24.97 -1.25
N ASP A 39 -2.72 25.12 -1.66
CA ASP A 39 -2.21 26.34 -2.30
C ASP A 39 -2.68 26.49 -3.75
N GLU A 40 -2.71 25.42 -4.54
CA GLU A 40 -3.06 25.43 -5.96
C GLU A 40 -4.57 25.27 -6.21
N LEU A 41 -5.24 24.39 -5.46
CA LEU A 41 -6.66 24.06 -5.67
C LEU A 41 -7.59 24.84 -4.72
N GLY A 42 -7.02 25.53 -3.73
CA GLY A 42 -7.80 26.27 -2.72
C GLY A 42 -8.64 25.35 -1.83
N TRP A 43 -8.25 24.07 -1.68
CA TRP A 43 -9.01 23.10 -0.91
C TRP A 43 -8.75 23.26 0.59
N ASP A 44 -9.80 23.08 1.39
CA ASP A 44 -9.69 23.14 2.83
C ASP A 44 -8.93 21.93 3.39
N ARG A 45 -8.01 22.21 4.34
CA ARG A 45 -7.22 21.18 5.04
C ARG A 45 -8.10 20.18 5.78
N ALA A 46 -9.24 20.60 6.29
CA ALA A 46 -10.18 19.70 6.96
C ALA A 46 -10.77 18.66 5.98
N SER A 47 -11.10 19.07 4.76
CA SER A 47 -11.59 18.16 3.71
C SER A 47 -10.53 17.14 3.31
N LEU A 48 -9.26 17.55 3.16
CA LEU A 48 -8.14 16.64 2.86
C LEU A 48 -7.91 15.64 4.01
N GLY A 49 -7.95 16.12 5.25
CA GLY A 49 -7.91 15.27 6.45
C GLY A 49 -9.08 14.30 6.52
N GLY A 50 -10.28 14.74 6.12
CA GLY A 50 -11.47 13.90 6.01
C GLY A 50 -11.32 12.77 5.00
N ALA A 51 -10.75 13.05 3.83
CA ALA A 51 -10.46 12.04 2.83
C ALA A 51 -9.44 10.99 3.32
N PHE A 52 -8.40 11.40 4.05
CA PHE A 52 -7.44 10.48 4.66
C PHE A 52 -8.07 9.65 5.80
N SER A 53 -8.99 10.25 6.58
CA SER A 53 -9.74 9.54 7.61
C SER A 53 -10.64 8.47 7.00
N LEU A 54 -11.36 8.79 5.93
CA LEU A 54 -12.18 7.83 5.19
C LEU A 54 -11.32 6.69 4.63
N TYR A 55 -10.18 7.03 4.01
CA TYR A 55 -9.20 6.06 3.56
C TYR A 55 -8.78 5.09 4.67
N SER A 56 -8.43 5.61 5.84
CA SER A 56 -7.97 4.81 6.98
C SER A 56 -9.06 3.87 7.51
N ILE A 57 -10.30 4.33 7.56
CA ILE A 57 -11.45 3.51 7.98
C ILE A 57 -11.67 2.36 7.00
N ILE A 58 -11.77 2.67 5.71
CA ILE A 58 -12.00 1.67 4.66
C ILE A 58 -10.83 0.68 4.61
N TYR A 59 -9.59 1.16 4.62
CA TYR A 59 -8.40 0.33 4.68
C TYR A 59 -8.46 -0.67 5.83
N THR A 60 -8.77 -0.20 7.05
CA THR A 60 -8.81 -1.04 8.25
C THR A 60 -9.91 -2.10 8.17
N MET A 61 -11.12 -1.70 7.78
CA MET A 61 -12.25 -2.62 7.65
C MET A 61 -11.98 -3.70 6.58
N PHE A 62 -11.51 -3.30 5.42
CA PHE A 62 -11.27 -4.23 4.31
C PHE A 62 -10.01 -5.07 4.46
N THR A 63 -9.06 -4.69 5.32
CA THR A 63 -7.90 -5.51 5.65
C THR A 63 -8.32 -6.87 6.25
N VAL A 64 -9.34 -6.88 7.10
CA VAL A 64 -9.90 -8.14 7.65
C VAL A 64 -10.56 -8.98 6.56
N VAL A 65 -11.30 -8.35 5.66
CA VAL A 65 -11.96 -9.03 4.53
C VAL A 65 -10.91 -9.60 3.57
N SER A 66 -9.86 -8.85 3.27
CA SER A 66 -8.77 -9.27 2.39
C SER A 66 -8.04 -10.50 2.91
N GLY A 67 -7.91 -10.63 4.23
CA GLY A 67 -7.38 -11.84 4.88
C GLY A 67 -8.23 -13.08 4.54
N LYS A 68 -9.53 -12.99 4.72
CA LYS A 68 -10.47 -14.09 4.40
C LYS A 68 -10.47 -14.40 2.89
N LEU A 69 -10.45 -13.39 2.03
CA LEU A 69 -10.37 -13.58 0.58
C LEU A 69 -9.05 -14.26 0.17
N THR A 70 -7.97 -13.95 0.86
CA THR A 70 -6.66 -14.54 0.60
C THR A 70 -6.65 -16.04 0.90
N ASP A 71 -7.37 -16.47 1.94
CA ASP A 71 -7.49 -17.88 2.27
C ASP A 71 -8.32 -18.65 1.22
N SER A 72 -9.35 -18.03 0.65
CA SER A 72 -10.24 -18.68 -0.32
C SER A 72 -9.73 -18.63 -1.77
N HIS A 73 -9.15 -17.52 -2.22
CA HIS A 73 -8.74 -17.29 -3.62
C HIS A 73 -7.23 -17.29 -3.85
N GLY A 74 -6.46 -17.37 -2.76
CA GLY A 74 -4.99 -17.33 -2.78
C GLY A 74 -4.40 -15.92 -2.85
N PRO A 75 -3.19 -15.73 -2.28
CA PRO A 75 -2.57 -14.41 -2.12
C PRO A 75 -2.24 -13.74 -3.46
N ARG A 76 -1.83 -14.52 -4.46
CA ARG A 76 -1.40 -13.98 -5.76
C ARG A 76 -2.49 -13.19 -6.47
N ARG A 77 -3.72 -13.69 -6.47
CA ARG A 77 -4.86 -13.02 -7.13
C ARG A 77 -5.26 -11.77 -6.37
N ILE A 78 -5.30 -11.87 -5.04
CA ILE A 78 -5.72 -10.76 -4.18
C ILE A 78 -4.72 -9.60 -4.26
N ILE A 79 -3.40 -9.86 -4.20
CA ILE A 79 -2.36 -8.84 -4.37
C ILE A 79 -2.43 -8.21 -5.76
N ALA A 80 -2.65 -8.99 -6.82
CA ALA A 80 -2.74 -8.47 -8.18
C ALA A 80 -3.96 -7.55 -8.37
N VAL A 81 -5.14 -7.98 -7.92
CA VAL A 81 -6.36 -7.15 -7.98
C VAL A 81 -6.20 -5.88 -7.15
N GLY A 82 -5.67 -6.00 -5.94
CA GLY A 82 -5.41 -4.84 -5.09
C GLY A 82 -4.38 -3.88 -5.67
N GLY A 83 -3.33 -4.39 -6.30
CA GLY A 83 -2.34 -3.56 -7.01
C GLY A 83 -2.97 -2.76 -8.15
N VAL A 84 -3.86 -3.38 -8.94
CA VAL A 84 -4.61 -2.67 -10.00
C VAL A 84 -5.55 -1.62 -9.41
N LEU A 85 -6.29 -1.93 -8.34
CA LEU A 85 -7.16 -0.97 -7.66
C LEU A 85 -6.37 0.21 -7.09
N LEU A 86 -5.23 -0.05 -6.45
CA LEU A 86 -4.36 1.00 -5.93
C LEU A 86 -3.84 1.88 -7.06
N ALA A 87 -3.32 1.29 -8.13
CA ALA A 87 -2.80 2.03 -9.28
C ALA A 87 -3.88 2.89 -9.95
N THR A 88 -5.07 2.33 -10.19
CA THR A 88 -6.20 3.09 -10.78
C THR A 88 -6.68 4.21 -9.86
N GLY A 89 -6.77 3.96 -8.55
CA GLY A 89 -7.10 4.98 -7.56
C GLY A 89 -6.12 6.14 -7.57
N LEU A 90 -4.80 5.86 -7.60
CA LEU A 90 -3.76 6.89 -7.62
C LEU A 90 -3.70 7.66 -8.95
N ILE A 91 -3.82 6.97 -10.09
CA ILE A 91 -3.86 7.62 -11.41
C ILE A 91 -5.08 8.55 -11.51
N ALA A 92 -6.23 8.11 -11.04
CA ALA A 92 -7.42 8.95 -11.02
C ALA A 92 -7.28 10.13 -10.04
N THR A 93 -6.58 9.93 -8.91
CA THR A 93 -6.26 10.99 -7.95
C THR A 93 -5.29 12.04 -8.54
N SER A 94 -4.47 11.70 -9.53
CA SER A 94 -3.60 12.68 -10.19
C SER A 94 -4.35 13.63 -11.14
N GLN A 95 -5.61 13.36 -11.49
CA GLN A 95 -6.43 14.13 -12.44
C GLN A 95 -7.66 14.76 -11.76
N LEU A 96 -7.57 15.07 -10.47
CA LEU A 96 -8.69 15.58 -9.71
C LEU A 96 -9.05 17.02 -10.11
N SER A 97 -10.34 17.25 -10.33
CA SER A 97 -10.92 18.59 -10.49
C SER A 97 -11.92 18.95 -9.39
N SER A 98 -12.26 18.00 -8.51
CA SER A 98 -13.24 18.20 -7.44
C SER A 98 -12.87 17.43 -6.17
N GLN A 99 -13.18 18.02 -5.01
CA GLN A 99 -12.96 17.38 -3.70
C GLN A 99 -13.68 16.04 -3.56
N TRP A 100 -14.88 15.90 -4.12
CA TRP A 100 -15.66 14.65 -4.09
C TRP A 100 -14.94 13.49 -4.81
N GLN A 101 -14.23 13.80 -5.88
CA GLN A 101 -13.42 12.81 -6.60
C GLN A 101 -12.27 12.30 -5.73
N LEU A 102 -11.67 13.15 -4.87
CA LEU A 102 -10.64 12.74 -3.91
C LEU A 102 -11.20 11.71 -2.91
N PHE A 103 -12.36 11.97 -2.33
CA PHE A 103 -13.01 11.04 -1.41
C PHE A 103 -13.29 9.69 -2.07
N PHE A 104 -13.73 9.69 -3.34
CA PHE A 104 -14.03 8.46 -4.06
C PHE A 104 -12.76 7.71 -4.48
N TRP A 105 -11.86 8.37 -5.21
CA TRP A 105 -10.70 7.67 -5.79
C TRP A 105 -9.62 7.35 -4.76
N TYR A 106 -9.27 8.30 -3.94
CA TYR A 106 -8.28 8.08 -2.88
C TYR A 106 -8.92 7.42 -1.66
N GLY A 107 -10.01 7.98 -1.13
CA GLY A 107 -10.64 7.51 0.09
C GLY A 107 -11.22 6.10 -0.02
N ILE A 108 -11.77 5.71 -1.17
CA ILE A 108 -12.41 4.40 -1.35
C ILE A 108 -11.53 3.48 -2.21
N VAL A 109 -11.28 3.83 -3.48
CA VAL A 109 -10.66 2.91 -4.44
C VAL A 109 -9.22 2.58 -4.05
N ALA A 110 -8.39 3.58 -3.75
CA ALA A 110 -7.02 3.35 -3.33
C ALA A 110 -6.95 2.63 -1.98
N ALA A 111 -7.85 2.95 -1.03
CA ALA A 111 -7.94 2.26 0.26
C ALA A 111 -8.25 0.76 0.13
N LEU A 112 -9.20 0.40 -0.75
CA LEU A 112 -9.50 -1.00 -1.07
C LEU A 112 -8.28 -1.71 -1.66
N GLY A 113 -7.58 -1.08 -2.59
CA GLY A 113 -6.34 -1.61 -3.15
C GLY A 113 -5.28 -1.84 -2.08
N MET A 114 -5.04 -0.85 -1.21
CA MET A 114 -4.05 -0.92 -0.14
C MET A 114 -4.36 -2.03 0.88
N SER A 115 -5.64 -2.27 1.20
CA SER A 115 -6.06 -3.29 2.17
C SER A 115 -5.61 -4.72 1.80
N THR A 116 -5.29 -4.97 0.53
CA THR A 116 -4.88 -6.27 0.02
C THR A 116 -3.37 -6.50 0.02
N ALA A 117 -2.56 -5.56 0.51
CA ALA A 117 -1.10 -5.68 0.48
C ALA A 117 -0.55 -6.41 1.73
N TYR A 118 -0.84 -5.92 2.92
CA TYR A 118 -0.14 -6.33 4.15
C TYR A 118 -0.38 -7.79 4.53
N ILE A 119 -1.65 -8.18 4.72
CA ILE A 119 -1.99 -9.54 5.18
C ILE A 119 -1.59 -10.60 4.15
N PRO A 120 -1.92 -10.48 2.85
CA PRO A 120 -1.54 -11.49 1.86
C PRO A 120 -0.03 -11.66 1.71
N CYS A 121 0.75 -10.57 1.76
CA CYS A 121 2.21 -10.64 1.72
C CYS A 121 2.77 -11.42 2.91
N ASN A 122 2.36 -11.06 4.14
CA ASN A 122 2.83 -11.73 5.35
C ASN A 122 2.40 -13.19 5.40
N MET A 123 1.16 -13.52 5.02
CA MET A 123 0.68 -14.92 4.94
C MET A 123 1.50 -15.73 3.94
N THR A 124 1.86 -15.15 2.81
CA THR A 124 2.68 -15.83 1.81
C THR A 124 4.08 -16.11 2.36
N VAL A 125 4.73 -15.14 2.96
CA VAL A 125 6.05 -15.31 3.58
C VAL A 125 6.01 -16.42 4.65
N VAL A 126 5.02 -16.40 5.55
CA VAL A 126 4.89 -17.41 6.62
C VAL A 126 4.71 -18.83 6.06
N LYS A 127 3.99 -19.01 4.95
CA LYS A 127 3.78 -20.33 4.32
C LYS A 127 5.08 -20.95 3.80
N TRP A 128 6.06 -20.16 3.39
CA TRP A 128 7.32 -20.63 2.82
C TRP A 128 8.41 -20.92 3.87
N PHE A 129 8.32 -20.34 5.06
CA PHE A 129 9.33 -20.52 6.11
C PHE A 129 8.79 -21.32 7.29
N ARG A 130 9.50 -22.40 7.68
CA ARG A 130 9.20 -23.16 8.90
C ARG A 130 10.08 -22.73 10.10
N ARG A 131 11.40 -22.56 9.91
CA ARG A 131 12.36 -22.28 11.01
C ARG A 131 12.73 -20.81 11.16
N LYS A 132 12.70 -19.99 10.11
CA LYS A 132 13.12 -18.59 10.10
C LYS A 132 11.99 -17.60 9.82
N ARG A 133 10.77 -17.94 10.27
CA ARG A 133 9.56 -17.13 10.02
C ARG A 133 9.69 -15.69 10.48
N GLY A 134 10.19 -15.47 11.72
CA GLY A 134 10.36 -14.13 12.30
C GLY A 134 11.35 -13.28 11.52
N LEU A 135 12.50 -13.87 11.09
CA LEU A 135 13.48 -13.15 10.28
C LEU A 135 12.90 -12.74 8.91
N ALA A 136 12.22 -13.67 8.22
CA ALA A 136 11.63 -13.41 6.93
C ALA A 136 10.51 -12.35 7.00
N LEU A 137 9.67 -12.41 8.03
CA LEU A 137 8.65 -11.39 8.30
C LEU A 137 9.28 -10.04 8.64
N GLY A 138 10.33 -10.02 9.46
CA GLY A 138 11.05 -8.80 9.79
C GLY A 138 11.64 -8.11 8.56
N ILE A 139 12.25 -8.89 7.64
CA ILE A 139 12.78 -8.35 6.38
C ILE A 139 11.63 -7.84 5.50
N ALA A 140 10.54 -8.57 5.35
CA ALA A 140 9.40 -8.10 4.56
C ALA A 140 8.78 -6.82 5.14
N ALA A 141 8.60 -6.76 6.48
CA ALA A 141 8.04 -5.60 7.16
C ALA A 141 8.98 -4.37 7.14
N SER A 142 10.30 -4.57 7.14
CA SER A 142 11.26 -3.45 7.01
C SER A 142 11.08 -2.69 5.69
N GLY A 143 10.57 -3.35 4.65
CA GLY A 143 10.17 -2.69 3.40
C GLY A 143 9.18 -1.57 3.64
N ALA A 144 8.12 -1.81 4.43
CA ALA A 144 7.15 -0.75 4.77
C ALA A 144 7.83 0.43 5.49
N SER A 145 8.66 0.17 6.49
CA SER A 145 9.35 1.22 7.26
C SER A 145 10.28 2.06 6.39
N ILE A 146 11.05 1.41 5.52
CA ILE A 146 11.95 2.10 4.58
C ILE A 146 11.15 2.88 3.54
N GLY A 147 10.02 2.32 3.04
CA GLY A 147 9.12 2.99 2.12
C GLY A 147 8.53 4.28 2.70
N ILE A 148 8.05 4.22 3.94
CA ILE A 148 7.53 5.37 4.70
C ILE A 148 8.58 6.48 4.84
N LEU A 149 9.85 6.12 4.96
CA LEU A 149 10.93 7.09 5.09
C LEU A 149 11.34 7.68 3.74
N LEU A 150 11.58 6.84 2.74
CA LEU A 150 12.22 7.28 1.48
C LEU A 150 11.25 7.88 0.47
N ILE A 151 10.05 7.32 0.30
CA ILE A 151 9.13 7.78 -0.76
C ILE A 151 8.59 9.18 -0.50
N PRO A 152 8.20 9.60 0.72
CA PRO A 152 7.84 10.99 0.99
C PRO A 152 8.98 11.98 0.71
N ILE A 153 10.23 11.63 1.07
CA ILE A 153 11.39 12.47 0.78
C ILE A 153 11.57 12.65 -0.72
N LEU A 154 11.48 11.56 -1.49
CA LEU A 154 11.55 11.61 -2.95
C LEU A 154 10.39 12.42 -3.54
N SER A 155 9.18 12.29 -3.00
CA SER A 155 8.00 13.05 -3.43
C SER A 155 8.21 14.56 -3.20
N THR A 156 8.75 14.96 -2.04
CA THR A 156 9.07 16.36 -1.75
C THR A 156 10.07 16.90 -2.76
N PHE A 157 11.15 16.16 -3.03
CA PHE A 157 12.17 16.55 -4.02
C PHE A 157 11.61 16.75 -5.45
N LEU A 158 10.57 15.97 -5.81
CA LEU A 158 9.93 16.07 -7.12
C LEU A 158 8.96 17.25 -7.23
N ILE A 159 8.34 17.66 -6.12
CA ILE A 159 7.39 18.78 -6.08
C ILE A 159 8.13 20.11 -6.07
N GLU A 160 9.30 20.21 -5.41
CA GLU A 160 10.10 21.43 -5.31
C GLU A 160 10.87 21.80 -6.59
N ARG A 161 10.82 20.94 -7.64
CA ARG A 161 11.48 21.17 -8.95
C ARG A 161 10.51 21.68 -9.99
#